data_d9e2be65ecfe0c74b1ec9a52ea5894ea
#
_entry.id   d9e2be65ecfe0c74b1ec9a52ea5894ea
#
_cell.length_a   1.000
_cell.length_b   1.000
_cell.length_c   1.000
_cell.angle_alpha   90.00
_cell.angle_beta   90.00
_cell.angle_gamma   90.00
#
_symmetry.space_group_name_H-M   'P 1'
#
loop_
_entity.id
_entity.type
_entity.pdbx_description
1 polymer ?
#
loop_
_entity_poly.entity_id
_entity_poly.type
_entity_poly.pdbx_seq_one_letter_code
_entity_poly.pdbx_strand_id
1 'polypeptide(L)'
;MKKILVGAVGVIALSLSAPASAADLGARPYVKAPPPMVAAIYDWSGFYIGINGGGGSAHKCWDFVAPVTGTLFGEGCHNATGGTIGGQIGYRWQSTQWVFGIEGQGNWADFSGDNISNIFLADRNRSRIDSFGLITGQVGYAWNNVLFYVKGGGAVVGDKYDVFVAPGFVGDGTLAASARETRWGGTVGAGLEVGFAANWSVGIEYDHIFLGNRTIGLITPFGVAAGSDRIGQDVDLGLVRVNYRWGGPVVAKY
;
A
#
# COMPACT_ATOMS: atom_id res chain seq x y z
N MET A 1 55.04 -5.49 13.19
CA MET A 1 56.08 -4.70 13.89
C MET A 1 55.38 -3.69 14.77
N LYS A 2 55.48 -3.95 16.11
CA LYS A 2 55.88 -2.97 17.18
C LYS A 2 54.95 -1.76 17.32
N LYS A 3 54.47 -1.36 18.49
CA LYS A 3 54.71 -1.62 19.94
C LYS A 3 53.58 -0.94 20.70
N ILE A 4 52.93 -1.59 21.62
CA ILE A 4 52.75 -1.42 23.04
C ILE A 4 53.35 -0.11 23.61
N LEU A 5 52.51 0.68 24.29
CA LEU A 5 52.98 1.46 25.45
C LEU A 5 51.83 1.55 26.46
N VAL A 6 52.11 0.91 27.57
CA VAL A 6 51.45 0.95 28.88
C VAL A 6 51.91 2.20 29.59
N GLY A 7 51.05 2.92 30.23
CA GLY A 7 51.34 4.06 31.07
C GLY A 7 50.49 4.05 32.33
N ALA A 8 51.11 3.73 33.42
CA ALA A 8 50.59 3.43 34.74
C ALA A 8 50.13 4.68 35.54
N VAL A 9 49.03 4.51 36.26
CA VAL A 9 48.80 4.65 37.69
C VAL A 9 49.39 5.90 38.42
N GLY A 10 48.52 6.65 39.01
CA GLY A 10 48.79 7.58 40.10
C GLY A 10 47.59 7.63 41.05
N VAL A 11 47.57 6.72 42.02
CA VAL A 11 46.70 6.79 43.21
C VAL A 11 47.28 7.82 44.15
N ILE A 12 46.56 8.91 44.45
CA ILE A 12 46.78 9.74 45.59
C ILE A 12 45.51 9.75 46.44
N ALA A 13 45.53 8.95 47.48
CA ALA A 13 44.56 9.01 48.56
C ALA A 13 44.92 10.18 49.47
N LEU A 14 44.14 11.23 49.49
CA LEU A 14 44.11 12.26 50.50
C LEU A 14 42.86 12.08 51.34
N SER A 15 43.07 11.52 52.52
CA SER A 15 42.13 11.45 53.65
C SER A 15 41.89 12.85 54.19
N LEU A 16 40.79 13.48 53.82
CA LEU A 16 40.29 14.66 54.55
C LEU A 16 39.11 14.16 55.41
N SER A 17 39.42 14.04 56.71
CA SER A 17 38.43 13.85 57.77
C SER A 17 37.61 15.15 57.89
N ALA A 18 36.45 15.18 57.36
CA ALA A 18 35.45 16.20 57.63
C ALA A 18 34.61 15.79 58.85
N PRO A 19 34.34 16.69 59.80
CA PRO A 19 33.46 16.38 60.91
C PRO A 19 32.06 16.10 60.41
N ALA A 20 31.46 14.97 60.80
CA ALA A 20 30.07 14.63 60.53
C ALA A 20 29.16 15.58 61.33
N SER A 21 28.69 16.65 60.72
CA SER A 21 27.54 17.40 61.21
C SER A 21 26.31 16.57 60.94
N ALA A 22 25.82 15.90 61.95
CA ALA A 22 24.48 15.32 61.94
C ALA A 22 23.48 16.50 61.93
N ALA A 23 23.27 17.09 60.74
CA ALA A 23 22.20 18.03 60.55
C ALA A 23 20.90 17.25 60.62
N ASP A 24 20.08 17.62 61.58
CA ASP A 24 18.69 17.20 61.73
C ASP A 24 17.94 17.49 60.38
N LEU A 25 17.89 16.48 59.51
CA LEU A 25 17.15 16.53 58.26
C LEU A 25 15.66 16.49 58.67
N GLY A 26 15.06 17.67 58.74
CA GLY A 26 13.61 17.79 58.88
C GLY A 26 12.92 16.77 57.96
N ALA A 27 12.00 15.99 58.49
CA ALA A 27 11.27 14.97 57.75
C ALA A 27 10.77 15.54 56.43
N ARG A 28 11.34 15.05 55.32
CA ARG A 28 10.86 15.46 53.98
C ARG A 28 9.38 15.22 53.94
N PRO A 29 8.56 16.23 53.59
CA PRO A 29 7.14 15.99 53.41
C PRO A 29 6.93 14.82 52.44
N TYR A 30 6.18 13.84 52.84
CA TYR A 30 5.81 12.67 52.03
C TYR A 30 5.06 13.21 50.81
N VAL A 31 5.77 13.46 49.71
CA VAL A 31 5.15 13.76 48.44
C VAL A 31 4.58 12.45 47.93
N LYS A 32 3.24 12.31 48.02
CA LYS A 32 2.52 11.17 47.41
C LYS A 32 3.04 11.00 45.99
N ALA A 33 3.63 9.86 45.68
CA ALA A 33 4.11 9.57 44.34
C ALA A 33 2.98 9.90 43.35
N PRO A 34 3.27 10.61 42.24
CA PRO A 34 2.27 10.84 41.24
C PRO A 34 1.65 9.50 40.85
N PRO A 35 0.34 9.43 40.70
CA PRO A 35 -0.30 8.20 40.30
C PRO A 35 0.38 7.68 39.04
N PRO A 36 0.60 6.35 38.91
CA PRO A 36 1.23 5.78 37.73
C PRO A 36 0.42 6.26 36.51
N MET A 37 1.08 6.90 35.55
CA MET A 37 0.45 7.26 34.30
C MET A 37 0.02 5.95 33.64
N VAL A 38 -1.29 5.69 33.67
CA VAL A 38 -1.86 4.59 32.90
C VAL A 38 -1.61 4.92 31.45
N ALA A 39 -0.78 4.15 30.77
CA ALA A 39 -0.55 4.32 29.35
C ALA A 39 -1.92 4.28 28.65
N ALA A 40 -2.28 5.37 27.98
CA ALA A 40 -3.53 5.43 27.25
C ALA A 40 -3.52 4.32 26.20
N ILE A 41 -4.41 3.33 26.33
CA ILE A 41 -4.57 2.28 25.33
C ILE A 41 -5.07 2.95 24.06
N TYR A 42 -4.33 2.77 22.95
CA TYR A 42 -4.76 3.29 21.66
C TYR A 42 -5.99 2.50 21.19
N ASP A 43 -7.13 3.18 21.11
CA ASP A 43 -8.38 2.61 20.64
C ASP A 43 -8.49 2.77 19.13
N TRP A 44 -8.63 1.67 18.40
CA TRP A 44 -8.76 1.67 16.94
C TRP A 44 -10.21 1.86 16.45
N SER A 45 -11.19 1.93 17.35
CA SER A 45 -12.60 2.11 17.00
C SER A 45 -12.88 3.51 16.47
N GLY A 46 -13.80 3.61 15.55
CA GLY A 46 -14.34 4.85 15.04
C GLY A 46 -14.24 5.01 13.53
N PHE A 47 -14.77 6.11 13.08
CA PHE A 47 -14.71 6.54 11.70
C PHE A 47 -13.33 7.14 11.39
N TYR A 48 -12.77 6.83 10.24
CA TYR A 48 -11.50 7.41 9.81
C TYR A 48 -11.52 7.80 8.34
N ILE A 49 -10.69 8.79 8.01
CA ILE A 49 -10.33 9.18 6.66
C ILE A 49 -8.81 9.22 6.55
N GLY A 50 -8.30 8.94 5.39
CA GLY A 50 -6.86 9.00 5.17
C GLY A 50 -6.49 9.26 3.73
N ILE A 51 -5.21 9.45 3.54
CA ILE A 51 -4.57 9.52 2.24
C ILE A 51 -3.59 8.37 2.13
N ASN A 52 -3.37 7.91 0.92
CA ASN A 52 -2.37 6.89 0.62
C ASN A 52 -1.59 7.25 -0.64
N GLY A 53 -0.42 6.68 -0.77
CA GLY A 53 0.40 6.78 -1.96
C GLY A 53 1.45 5.69 -1.99
N GLY A 54 1.86 5.34 -3.19
CA GLY A 54 2.82 4.26 -3.35
C GLY A 54 3.06 3.90 -4.80
N GLY A 55 3.29 2.63 -5.06
CA GLY A 55 3.49 2.11 -6.40
C GLY A 55 2.92 0.73 -6.58
N GLY A 56 2.88 0.30 -7.82
CA GLY A 56 2.38 -1.02 -8.15
C GLY A 56 2.88 -1.54 -9.48
N SER A 57 2.56 -2.80 -9.72
CA SER A 57 2.85 -3.53 -10.94
C SER A 57 1.63 -4.33 -11.37
N ALA A 58 1.17 -4.11 -12.59
CA ALA A 58 0.13 -4.92 -13.19
C ALA A 58 0.76 -5.87 -14.20
N HIS A 59 0.67 -7.18 -13.93
CA HIS A 59 1.09 -8.19 -14.89
C HIS A 59 -0.03 -8.39 -15.91
N LYS A 60 0.28 -8.22 -17.20
CA LYS A 60 -0.68 -8.30 -18.29
C LYS A 60 -0.17 -9.22 -19.39
N CYS A 61 -1.00 -10.19 -19.75
CA CYS A 61 -0.77 -11.09 -20.90
C CYS A 61 -1.84 -10.90 -21.93
N TRP A 62 -1.42 -10.76 -23.20
CA TRP A 62 -2.28 -10.55 -24.35
C TRP A 62 -2.31 -11.79 -25.22
N ASP A 63 -3.49 -12.21 -25.60
CA ASP A 63 -3.73 -13.30 -26.54
C ASP A 63 -4.69 -12.80 -27.64
N PHE A 64 -4.27 -12.82 -28.88
CA PHE A 64 -5.13 -12.56 -30.02
C PHE A 64 -6.21 -13.65 -30.16
N VAL A 65 -7.45 -13.23 -30.36
CA VAL A 65 -8.59 -14.14 -30.57
C VAL A 65 -8.89 -14.25 -32.06
N ALA A 66 -8.61 -15.40 -32.66
CA ALA A 66 -8.95 -15.63 -34.09
C ALA A 66 -10.43 -15.50 -34.34
N PRO A 67 -10.91 -14.62 -35.28
CA PRO A 67 -12.34 -14.30 -35.42
C PRO A 67 -13.23 -15.47 -35.81
N VAL A 68 -12.69 -16.45 -36.51
CA VAL A 68 -13.47 -17.58 -37.04
C VAL A 68 -13.46 -18.78 -36.10
N THR A 69 -12.34 -19.09 -35.51
CA THR A 69 -12.12 -20.30 -34.69
C THR A 69 -12.19 -20.05 -33.20
N GLY A 70 -12.04 -18.79 -32.76
CA GLY A 70 -11.85 -18.45 -31.34
C GLY A 70 -10.54 -18.91 -30.77
N THR A 71 -9.60 -19.39 -31.58
CA THR A 71 -8.28 -19.87 -31.14
C THR A 71 -7.49 -18.70 -30.60
N LEU A 72 -6.80 -18.93 -29.47
CA LEU A 72 -5.94 -17.95 -28.82
C LEU A 72 -4.50 -18.09 -29.29
N PHE A 73 -3.89 -16.96 -29.63
CA PHE A 73 -2.49 -16.87 -30.00
C PHE A 73 -1.81 -15.85 -29.09
N GLY A 74 -0.82 -16.29 -28.30
CA GLY A 74 -0.14 -15.45 -27.34
C GLY A 74 0.69 -14.35 -27.98
N GLU A 75 0.35 -13.10 -27.73
CA GLU A 75 1.09 -11.92 -28.20
C GLU A 75 2.20 -11.49 -27.26
N GLY A 76 2.24 -12.07 -26.07
CA GLY A 76 3.25 -11.78 -25.05
C GLY A 76 2.67 -11.15 -23.79
N CYS A 77 3.57 -11.02 -22.81
CA CYS A 77 3.22 -10.45 -21.50
C CYS A 77 4.17 -9.29 -21.18
N HIS A 78 3.66 -8.32 -20.43
CA HIS A 78 4.46 -7.22 -19.90
C HIS A 78 3.93 -6.77 -18.53
N ASN A 79 4.77 -6.04 -17.80
CA ASN A 79 4.37 -5.41 -16.55
C ASN A 79 4.12 -3.92 -16.80
N ALA A 80 2.93 -3.45 -16.43
CA ALA A 80 2.62 -2.03 -16.36
C ALA A 80 2.91 -1.55 -14.93
N THR A 81 3.94 -0.75 -14.77
CA THR A 81 4.40 -0.25 -13.45
C THR A 81 4.24 1.25 -13.35
N GLY A 82 4.11 1.76 -12.13
CA GLY A 82 3.98 3.19 -11.91
C GLY A 82 3.65 3.56 -10.47
N GLY A 83 3.35 4.85 -10.29
CA GLY A 83 2.94 5.42 -9.03
C GLY A 83 1.43 5.52 -8.88
N THR A 84 0.98 5.60 -7.63
CA THR A 84 -0.43 5.83 -7.28
C THR A 84 -0.55 6.76 -6.09
N ILE A 85 -1.64 7.53 -6.07
CA ILE A 85 -2.03 8.39 -4.96
C ILE A 85 -3.55 8.38 -4.83
N GLY A 86 -4.03 8.39 -3.60
CA GLY A 86 -5.46 8.35 -3.36
C GLY A 86 -5.86 8.62 -1.93
N GLY A 87 -7.08 8.24 -1.62
CA GLY A 87 -7.65 8.36 -0.29
C GLY A 87 -8.49 7.16 0.09
N GLN A 88 -8.69 7.01 1.38
CA GLN A 88 -9.53 5.98 1.97
C GLN A 88 -10.42 6.58 3.05
N ILE A 89 -11.55 5.92 3.24
CA ILE A 89 -12.53 6.23 4.27
C ILE A 89 -13.05 4.90 4.82
N GLY A 90 -13.20 4.82 6.12
CA GLY A 90 -13.66 3.57 6.72
C GLY A 90 -14.18 3.74 8.13
N TYR A 91 -14.69 2.64 8.64
CA TYR A 91 -15.11 2.52 10.02
C TYR A 91 -14.54 1.25 10.63
N ARG A 92 -13.96 1.36 11.82
CA ARG A 92 -13.43 0.25 12.60
C ARG A 92 -14.16 0.13 13.93
N TRP A 93 -14.28 -1.08 14.42
CA TRP A 93 -14.72 -1.38 15.78
C TRP A 93 -13.75 -2.37 16.41
N GLN A 94 -13.36 -2.09 17.63
CA GLN A 94 -12.42 -2.90 18.39
C GLN A 94 -13.15 -3.62 19.53
N SER A 95 -12.85 -4.91 19.68
CA SER A 95 -13.28 -5.73 20.81
C SER A 95 -12.04 -6.39 21.39
N THR A 96 -11.64 -5.93 22.56
CA THR A 96 -10.34 -6.29 23.18
C THR A 96 -9.16 -5.99 22.25
N GLN A 97 -8.46 -6.99 21.74
CA GLN A 97 -7.36 -6.84 20.77
C GLN A 97 -7.80 -7.02 19.31
N TRP A 98 -9.02 -7.51 19.08
CA TRP A 98 -9.50 -7.72 17.72
C TRP A 98 -10.14 -6.45 17.15
N VAL A 99 -9.73 -6.12 15.95
CA VAL A 99 -10.25 -4.97 15.21
C VAL A 99 -10.91 -5.47 13.93
N PHE A 100 -12.16 -5.08 13.74
CA PHE A 100 -12.91 -5.34 12.52
C PHE A 100 -13.18 -4.01 11.83
N GLY A 101 -13.33 -4.01 10.51
CA GLY A 101 -13.64 -2.77 9.80
C GLY A 101 -14.13 -2.99 8.39
N ILE A 102 -14.67 -1.91 7.85
CA ILE A 102 -15.00 -1.77 6.44
C ILE A 102 -14.33 -0.52 5.91
N GLU A 103 -13.84 -0.59 4.68
CA GLU A 103 -13.11 0.50 4.04
C GLU A 103 -13.48 0.64 2.58
N GLY A 104 -13.64 1.89 2.13
CA GLY A 104 -13.65 2.27 0.73
C GLY A 104 -12.38 3.05 0.41
N GLN A 105 -11.71 2.70 -0.67
CA GLN A 105 -10.48 3.33 -1.14
C GLN A 105 -10.61 3.70 -2.61
N GLY A 106 -10.08 4.86 -2.99
CA GLY A 106 -10.03 5.31 -4.38
C GLY A 106 -8.70 5.94 -4.70
N ASN A 107 -8.11 5.55 -5.82
CA ASN A 107 -6.79 5.97 -6.24
C ASN A 107 -6.76 6.38 -7.72
N TRP A 108 -6.01 7.42 -8.00
CA TRP A 108 -5.45 7.69 -9.32
C TRP A 108 -4.14 6.94 -9.45
N ALA A 109 -3.89 6.40 -10.63
CA ALA A 109 -2.70 5.64 -10.94
C ALA A 109 -2.12 6.07 -12.30
N ASP A 110 -0.81 5.91 -12.46
CA ASP A 110 -0.13 6.06 -13.75
C ASP A 110 0.74 4.82 -13.98
N PHE A 111 0.07 3.67 -14.10
CA PHE A 111 0.76 2.43 -14.44
C PHE A 111 0.78 2.27 -15.93
N SER A 112 1.96 2.08 -16.51
CA SER A 112 2.12 1.88 -17.94
C SER A 112 3.17 0.82 -18.25
N GLY A 113 2.94 0.07 -19.31
CA GLY A 113 3.86 -0.94 -19.83
C GLY A 113 3.49 -1.31 -21.25
N ASP A 114 4.45 -1.84 -21.98
CA ASP A 114 4.27 -2.26 -23.36
C ASP A 114 5.15 -3.45 -23.72
N ASN A 115 4.77 -4.16 -24.78
CA ASN A 115 5.57 -5.17 -25.45
C ASN A 115 5.30 -5.17 -26.95
N ILE A 116 6.26 -5.65 -27.74
CA ILE A 116 6.03 -5.96 -29.16
C ILE A 116 5.30 -7.30 -29.23
N SER A 117 4.25 -7.38 -30.06
CA SER A 117 3.50 -8.61 -30.27
C SER A 117 4.41 -9.71 -30.82
N ASN A 118 4.33 -10.91 -30.24
CA ASN A 118 5.07 -12.07 -30.71
C ASN A 118 4.56 -12.62 -32.05
N ILE A 119 3.34 -12.24 -32.44
CA ILE A 119 2.66 -12.72 -33.66
C ILE A 119 2.69 -11.63 -34.72
N PHE A 120 2.34 -10.42 -34.36
CA PHE A 120 2.30 -9.25 -35.24
C PHE A 120 3.47 -8.33 -34.90
N LEU A 121 4.66 -8.62 -35.44
CA LEU A 121 5.88 -7.88 -35.12
C LEU A 121 5.80 -6.37 -35.42
N ALA A 122 4.83 -5.96 -36.23
CA ALA A 122 4.52 -4.57 -36.52
C ALA A 122 3.66 -3.89 -35.44
N ASP A 123 3.19 -4.64 -34.44
CA ASP A 123 2.31 -4.13 -33.39
C ASP A 123 3.04 -4.07 -32.04
N ARG A 124 2.90 -2.92 -31.37
CA ARG A 124 3.33 -2.69 -30.00
C ARG A 124 2.11 -2.52 -29.11
N ASN A 125 1.86 -3.50 -28.27
CA ASN A 125 0.77 -3.54 -27.31
C ASN A 125 1.13 -2.72 -26.07
N ARG A 126 0.35 -1.70 -25.75
CA ARG A 126 0.54 -0.85 -24.57
C ARG A 126 -0.68 -0.91 -23.68
N SER A 127 -0.43 -1.08 -22.38
CA SER A 127 -1.47 -1.08 -21.36
C SER A 127 -1.23 0.05 -20.36
N ARG A 128 -2.34 0.67 -19.89
CA ARG A 128 -2.32 1.64 -18.80
C ARG A 128 -3.43 1.37 -17.81
N ILE A 129 -3.16 1.69 -16.54
CA ILE A 129 -4.18 1.79 -15.49
C ILE A 129 -4.18 3.25 -15.03
N ASP A 130 -5.34 3.91 -15.12
CA ASP A 130 -5.50 5.31 -14.76
C ASP A 130 -6.07 5.48 -13.34
N SER A 131 -6.84 4.50 -12.87
CA SER A 131 -7.52 4.58 -11.57
C SER A 131 -7.94 3.20 -11.08
N PHE A 132 -8.10 3.09 -9.77
CA PHE A 132 -8.75 1.92 -9.17
C PHE A 132 -9.51 2.31 -7.90
N GLY A 133 -10.49 1.49 -7.54
CA GLY A 133 -11.24 1.60 -6.30
C GLY A 133 -11.37 0.24 -5.63
N LEU A 134 -11.32 0.21 -4.30
CA LEU A 134 -11.45 -0.99 -3.49
C LEU A 134 -12.58 -0.79 -2.47
N ILE A 135 -13.37 -1.84 -2.24
CA ILE A 135 -14.32 -1.92 -1.13
C ILE A 135 -13.99 -3.20 -0.38
N THR A 136 -13.51 -3.05 0.85
CA THR A 136 -12.94 -4.16 1.62
C THR A 136 -13.49 -4.26 3.03
N GLY A 137 -13.62 -5.49 3.52
CA GLY A 137 -13.70 -5.81 4.93
C GLY A 137 -12.31 -6.11 5.48
N GLN A 138 -12.03 -5.75 6.72
CA GLN A 138 -10.75 -5.99 7.37
C GLN A 138 -10.92 -6.63 8.74
N VAL A 139 -9.96 -7.49 9.08
CA VAL A 139 -9.81 -8.10 10.40
C VAL A 139 -8.37 -7.92 10.84
N GLY A 140 -8.18 -7.40 12.04
CA GLY A 140 -6.85 -7.13 12.56
C GLY A 140 -6.70 -7.45 14.04
N TYR A 141 -5.46 -7.43 14.48
CA TYR A 141 -5.06 -7.60 15.87
C TYR A 141 -4.25 -6.38 16.32
N ALA A 142 -4.75 -5.72 17.36
CA ALA A 142 -4.13 -4.55 17.94
C ALA A 142 -3.24 -4.95 19.12
N TRP A 143 -1.98 -4.55 19.06
CA TRP A 143 -1.02 -4.65 20.14
C TRP A 143 -0.58 -3.25 20.54
N ASN A 144 -1.16 -2.71 21.60
CA ASN A 144 -1.01 -1.31 22.00
C ASN A 144 -1.39 -0.36 20.84
N ASN A 145 -0.43 0.42 20.36
CA ASN A 145 -0.59 1.37 19.26
C ASN A 145 -0.21 0.78 17.89
N VAL A 146 -0.03 -0.52 17.76
CA VAL A 146 0.28 -1.22 16.51
C VAL A 146 -0.88 -2.10 16.12
N LEU A 147 -1.35 -1.97 14.90
CA LEU A 147 -2.41 -2.80 14.31
C LEU A 147 -1.85 -3.58 13.12
N PHE A 148 -1.93 -4.91 13.20
CA PHE A 148 -1.79 -5.80 12.06
C PHE A 148 -3.17 -6.14 11.53
N TYR A 149 -3.37 -6.09 10.23
CA TYR A 149 -4.65 -6.47 9.64
C TYR A 149 -4.48 -7.15 8.29
N VAL A 150 -5.48 -7.95 7.96
CA VAL A 150 -5.72 -8.48 6.63
C VAL A 150 -7.04 -7.92 6.14
N LYS A 151 -7.17 -7.72 4.84
CA LYS A 151 -8.40 -7.24 4.22
C LYS A 151 -8.72 -8.02 2.96
N GLY A 152 -9.99 -8.00 2.58
CA GLY A 152 -10.44 -8.61 1.33
C GLY A 152 -11.78 -8.04 0.90
N GLY A 153 -12.02 -8.06 -0.41
CA GLY A 153 -13.25 -7.49 -0.96
C GLY A 153 -13.28 -7.39 -2.46
N GLY A 154 -14.03 -6.42 -2.95
CA GLY A 154 -14.15 -6.11 -4.36
C GLY A 154 -13.21 -5.01 -4.82
N ALA A 155 -12.81 -5.09 -6.08
CA ALA A 155 -11.99 -4.09 -6.75
C ALA A 155 -12.62 -3.69 -8.08
N VAL A 156 -12.41 -2.44 -8.47
CA VAL A 156 -12.73 -1.89 -9.80
C VAL A 156 -11.51 -1.17 -10.33
N VAL A 157 -11.12 -1.44 -11.59
CA VAL A 157 -9.93 -0.88 -12.22
C VAL A 157 -10.30 -0.31 -13.58
N GLY A 158 -9.84 0.92 -13.84
CA GLY A 158 -9.95 1.60 -15.13
C GLY A 158 -8.73 1.32 -15.99
N ASP A 159 -8.94 0.61 -17.09
CA ASP A 159 -7.90 0.17 -18.01
C ASP A 159 -8.00 0.86 -19.36
N LYS A 160 -6.82 1.15 -19.94
CA LYS A 160 -6.67 1.56 -21.34
C LYS A 160 -5.69 0.63 -22.05
N TYR A 161 -6.06 0.25 -23.24
CA TYR A 161 -5.30 -0.61 -24.13
C TYR A 161 -5.12 0.10 -25.46
N ASP A 162 -3.87 0.27 -25.88
CA ASP A 162 -3.50 0.92 -27.13
C ASP A 162 -2.57 0.00 -27.92
N VAL A 163 -2.81 -0.16 -29.21
CA VAL A 163 -1.91 -0.82 -30.15
C VAL A 163 -1.29 0.23 -31.04
N PHE A 164 0.02 0.30 -31.05
CA PHE A 164 0.80 1.23 -31.87
C PHE A 164 1.57 0.47 -32.94
N VAL A 165 1.88 1.12 -34.03
CA VAL A 165 2.85 0.61 -34.99
C VAL A 165 4.23 0.53 -34.32
N ALA A 166 4.85 -0.66 -34.38
CA ALA A 166 6.13 -0.93 -33.72
C ALA A 166 7.29 -0.19 -34.41
N PRO A 167 8.39 0.09 -33.66
CA PRO A 167 9.59 0.70 -34.20
C PRO A 167 10.16 -0.07 -35.40
N GLY A 168 10.56 0.66 -36.45
CA GLY A 168 11.14 0.09 -37.66
C GLY A 168 10.13 -0.27 -38.76
N PHE A 169 8.84 -0.09 -38.52
CA PHE A 169 7.79 -0.24 -39.53
C PHE A 169 7.28 1.12 -40.02
N VAL A 170 6.68 1.14 -41.22
CA VAL A 170 6.07 2.36 -41.77
C VAL A 170 4.95 2.85 -40.89
N GLY A 171 5.04 4.10 -40.40
CA GLY A 171 4.08 4.66 -39.45
C GLY A 171 4.43 4.44 -37.99
N ASP A 172 5.69 4.16 -37.65
CA ASP A 172 6.19 4.00 -36.27
C ASP A 172 5.56 5.00 -35.29
N GLY A 173 5.09 4.48 -34.15
CA GLY A 173 4.43 5.26 -33.11
C GLY A 173 3.00 5.73 -33.43
N THR A 174 2.45 5.39 -34.61
CA THR A 174 1.04 5.71 -34.95
C THR A 174 0.10 4.77 -34.20
N LEU A 175 -0.98 5.34 -33.64
CA LEU A 175 -2.03 4.54 -32.99
C LEU A 175 -2.80 3.74 -34.05
N ALA A 176 -2.76 2.43 -33.97
CA ALA A 176 -3.46 1.50 -34.86
C ALA A 176 -4.85 1.15 -34.32
N ALA A 177 -4.96 0.86 -33.02
CA ALA A 177 -6.22 0.54 -32.37
C ALA A 177 -6.18 0.87 -30.88
N SER A 178 -7.36 1.04 -30.26
CA SER A 178 -7.46 1.29 -28.83
C SER A 178 -8.74 0.70 -28.23
N ALA A 179 -8.73 0.47 -26.92
CA ALA A 179 -9.89 0.15 -26.13
C ALA A 179 -9.78 0.76 -24.73
N ARG A 180 -10.95 1.00 -24.13
CA ARG A 180 -11.06 1.38 -22.71
C ARG A 180 -12.06 0.46 -22.03
N GLU A 181 -11.74 0.05 -20.83
CA GLU A 181 -12.60 -0.83 -20.07
C GLU A 181 -12.55 -0.54 -18.59
N THR A 182 -13.66 -0.79 -17.92
CA THR A 182 -13.73 -0.87 -16.45
C THR A 182 -13.84 -2.33 -16.08
N ARG A 183 -12.87 -2.85 -15.36
CA ARG A 183 -12.79 -4.24 -14.92
C ARG A 183 -13.12 -4.37 -13.45
N TRP A 184 -13.91 -5.37 -13.13
CA TRP A 184 -14.25 -5.75 -11.76
C TRP A 184 -13.51 -7.01 -11.38
N GLY A 185 -13.07 -7.06 -10.12
CA GLY A 185 -12.33 -8.19 -9.60
C GLY A 185 -12.41 -8.29 -8.08
N GLY A 186 -11.64 -9.20 -7.53
CA GLY A 186 -11.45 -9.33 -6.09
C GLY A 186 -10.12 -8.75 -5.64
N THR A 187 -10.01 -8.40 -4.36
CA THR A 187 -8.74 -7.98 -3.75
C THR A 187 -8.53 -8.67 -2.41
N VAL A 188 -7.27 -8.96 -2.11
CA VAL A 188 -6.81 -9.35 -0.78
C VAL A 188 -5.59 -8.51 -0.43
N GLY A 189 -5.44 -8.17 0.84
CA GLY A 189 -4.32 -7.35 1.27
C GLY A 189 -3.97 -7.58 2.73
N ALA A 190 -2.83 -7.04 3.12
CA ALA A 190 -2.36 -7.03 4.50
C ALA A 190 -1.65 -5.72 4.79
N GLY A 191 -1.77 -5.26 6.03
CA GLY A 191 -1.15 -4.02 6.45
C GLY A 191 -0.70 -4.01 7.90
N LEU A 192 0.22 -3.09 8.14
CA LEU A 192 0.71 -2.73 9.45
C LEU A 192 0.48 -1.24 9.64
N GLU A 193 -0.17 -0.85 10.72
CA GLU A 193 -0.48 0.54 11.04
C GLU A 193 -0.04 0.86 12.47
N VAL A 194 0.57 2.03 12.67
CA VAL A 194 1.07 2.50 13.97
C VAL A 194 0.43 3.83 14.32
N GLY A 195 -0.27 3.86 15.44
CA GLY A 195 -0.80 5.09 16.03
C GLY A 195 0.33 5.89 16.68
N PHE A 196 0.65 7.06 16.15
CA PHE A 196 1.72 7.93 16.66
C PHE A 196 1.21 9.14 17.44
N ALA A 197 -0.08 9.43 17.34
CA ALA A 197 -0.78 10.46 18.12
C ALA A 197 -2.22 9.99 18.38
N ALA A 198 -2.94 10.64 19.27
CA ALA A 198 -4.27 10.21 19.74
C ALA A 198 -5.24 9.83 18.60
N ASN A 199 -5.20 10.58 17.49
CA ASN A 199 -6.12 10.45 16.37
C ASN A 199 -5.42 10.11 15.04
N TRP A 200 -4.09 10.00 15.04
CA TRP A 200 -3.32 9.82 13.83
C TRP A 200 -2.59 8.49 13.82
N SER A 201 -2.57 7.87 12.67
CA SER A 201 -1.78 6.66 12.41
C SER A 201 -1.11 6.73 11.05
N VAL A 202 -0.01 6.00 10.94
CA VAL A 202 0.73 5.78 9.69
C VAL A 202 0.90 4.29 9.49
N GLY A 203 0.82 3.83 8.27
CA GLY A 203 0.94 2.41 7.97
C GLY A 203 1.50 2.13 6.60
N ILE A 204 1.83 0.87 6.40
CA ILE A 204 2.17 0.28 5.11
C ILE A 204 1.15 -0.81 4.80
N GLU A 205 0.83 -0.94 3.53
CA GLU A 205 -0.16 -1.91 3.06
C GLU A 205 0.28 -2.52 1.75
N TYR A 206 0.04 -3.80 1.59
CA TYR A 206 0.17 -4.53 0.35
C TYR A 206 -1.21 -5.04 -0.06
N ASP A 207 -1.57 -4.83 -1.32
CA ASP A 207 -2.79 -5.35 -1.92
C ASP A 207 -2.48 -6.11 -3.19
N HIS A 208 -3.16 -7.25 -3.37
CA HIS A 208 -3.20 -7.99 -4.61
C HIS A 208 -4.62 -7.96 -5.16
N ILE A 209 -4.77 -7.56 -6.45
CA ILE A 209 -6.05 -7.46 -7.14
C ILE A 209 -6.11 -8.51 -8.24
N PHE A 210 -7.09 -9.40 -8.15
CA PHE A 210 -7.38 -10.44 -9.13
C PHE A 210 -8.41 -9.93 -10.14
N LEU A 211 -8.04 -9.78 -11.40
CA LEU A 211 -8.94 -9.31 -12.46
C LEU A 211 -9.24 -10.38 -13.50
N GLY A 212 -8.49 -11.49 -13.48
CA GLY A 212 -8.65 -12.63 -14.36
C GLY A 212 -8.47 -12.29 -15.84
N ASN A 213 -9.11 -13.09 -16.70
CA ASN A 213 -9.03 -12.95 -18.16
C ASN A 213 -10.31 -12.32 -18.73
N ARG A 214 -10.18 -11.39 -19.68
CA ARG A 214 -11.30 -10.80 -20.39
C ARG A 214 -10.99 -10.57 -21.86
N THR A 215 -11.96 -10.87 -22.74
CA THR A 215 -11.87 -10.58 -24.17
C THR A 215 -12.37 -9.16 -24.45
N ILE A 216 -11.58 -8.37 -25.14
CA ILE A 216 -11.78 -6.95 -25.40
C ILE A 216 -11.72 -6.72 -26.90
N GLY A 217 -12.72 -6.03 -27.46
CA GLY A 217 -12.72 -5.58 -28.85
C GLY A 217 -11.91 -4.30 -28.99
N LEU A 218 -10.95 -4.29 -29.90
CA LEU A 218 -10.17 -3.13 -30.27
C LEU A 218 -10.83 -2.37 -31.43
N ILE A 219 -10.72 -1.04 -31.40
CA ILE A 219 -11.30 -0.14 -32.38
C ILE A 219 -10.20 0.77 -32.96
N THR A 220 -10.15 0.87 -34.30
CA THR A 220 -9.25 1.81 -34.98
C THR A 220 -9.65 3.27 -34.71
N PRO A 221 -8.76 4.26 -34.92
CA PRO A 221 -9.10 5.68 -34.83
C PRO A 221 -10.26 6.14 -35.71
N PHE A 222 -10.60 5.36 -36.74
CA PHE A 222 -11.73 5.62 -37.66
C PHE A 222 -13.04 4.93 -37.23
N GLY A 223 -13.06 4.31 -36.04
CA GLY A 223 -14.26 3.64 -35.51
C GLY A 223 -14.55 2.24 -36.10
N VAL A 224 -13.57 1.65 -36.79
CA VAL A 224 -13.71 0.30 -37.39
C VAL A 224 -13.15 -0.73 -36.42
N ALA A 225 -13.81 -1.89 -36.28
CA ALA A 225 -13.32 -3.00 -35.47
C ALA A 225 -11.96 -3.49 -35.99
N ALA A 226 -10.96 -3.57 -35.09
CA ALA A 226 -9.59 -3.97 -35.40
C ALA A 226 -9.26 -5.41 -34.97
N GLY A 227 -10.21 -6.09 -34.31
CA GLY A 227 -10.02 -7.43 -33.77
C GLY A 227 -10.40 -7.51 -32.29
N SER A 228 -10.09 -8.63 -31.67
CA SER A 228 -10.35 -8.84 -30.25
C SER A 228 -9.17 -9.57 -29.62
N ASP A 229 -8.77 -9.11 -28.43
CA ASP A 229 -7.73 -9.73 -27.63
C ASP A 229 -8.26 -10.17 -26.27
N ARG A 230 -7.81 -11.33 -25.82
CA ARG A 230 -8.04 -11.79 -24.47
C ARG A 230 -6.89 -11.33 -23.59
N ILE A 231 -7.19 -10.50 -22.58
CA ILE A 231 -6.20 -9.93 -21.69
C ILE A 231 -6.39 -10.46 -20.28
N GLY A 232 -5.37 -11.19 -19.80
CA GLY A 232 -5.23 -11.61 -18.40
C GLY A 232 -4.52 -10.52 -17.59
N GLN A 233 -4.97 -10.28 -16.35
CA GLN A 233 -4.42 -9.21 -15.54
C GLN A 233 -4.55 -9.47 -14.05
N ASP A 234 -3.45 -9.26 -13.33
CA ASP A 234 -3.38 -9.14 -11.88
C ASP A 234 -2.56 -7.91 -11.51
N VAL A 235 -2.85 -7.29 -10.36
CA VAL A 235 -2.18 -6.06 -9.92
C VAL A 235 -1.68 -6.20 -8.50
N ASP A 236 -0.41 -5.86 -8.29
CA ASP A 236 0.25 -5.79 -7.00
C ASP A 236 0.48 -4.33 -6.61
N LEU A 237 0.12 -3.95 -5.39
CA LEU A 237 0.22 -2.59 -4.87
C LEU A 237 1.01 -2.59 -3.56
N GLY A 238 1.92 -1.63 -3.41
CA GLY A 238 2.57 -1.29 -2.15
C GLY A 238 2.27 0.16 -1.79
N LEU A 239 1.61 0.38 -0.65
CA LEU A 239 1.11 1.68 -0.25
C LEU A 239 1.64 2.10 1.12
N VAL A 240 1.89 3.39 1.29
CA VAL A 240 2.02 4.07 2.58
C VAL A 240 0.73 4.85 2.81
N ARG A 241 0.21 4.78 4.02
CA ARG A 241 -1.08 5.38 4.40
C ARG A 241 -0.91 6.27 5.62
N VAL A 242 -1.67 7.36 5.65
CA VAL A 242 -1.83 8.20 6.84
C VAL A 242 -3.32 8.36 7.08
N ASN A 243 -3.77 8.04 8.29
CA ASN A 243 -5.16 8.10 8.68
C ASN A 243 -5.39 9.07 9.83
N TYR A 244 -6.49 9.79 9.75
CA TYR A 244 -7.05 10.55 10.86
C TYR A 244 -8.37 9.89 11.30
N ARG A 245 -8.47 9.59 12.58
CA ARG A 245 -9.63 8.92 13.18
C ARG A 245 -10.40 9.89 14.09
N TRP A 246 -11.72 9.88 13.96
CA TRP A 246 -12.61 10.59 14.89
C TRP A 246 -12.94 9.65 16.06
N GLY A 247 -12.55 10.03 17.24
CA GLY A 247 -12.74 9.33 18.50
C GLY A 247 -11.61 9.74 19.45
N GLY A 248 -11.92 10.00 20.70
CA GLY A 248 -10.92 10.29 21.73
C GLY A 248 -10.37 8.99 22.32
N PRO A 249 -9.20 9.05 23.01
CA PRO A 249 -8.76 7.93 23.82
C PRO A 249 -9.84 7.61 24.86
N VAL A 250 -10.20 6.34 24.97
CA VAL A 250 -11.10 5.87 26.05
C VAL A 250 -10.30 6.00 27.34
N VAL A 251 -10.54 7.08 28.08
CA VAL A 251 -10.03 7.20 29.44
C VAL A 251 -10.89 6.27 30.27
N ALA A 252 -10.34 5.14 30.70
CA ALA A 252 -11.00 4.27 31.66
C ALA A 252 -11.26 5.10 32.93
N LYS A 253 -12.51 5.46 33.18
CA LYS A 253 -12.96 5.95 34.49
C LYS A 253 -13.05 4.74 35.39
N TYR A 254 -12.18 4.66 36.41
CA TYR A 254 -12.32 3.80 37.56
C TYR A 254 -13.22 4.47 38.58
#